data_d6c2985e7d58f8bb2ec5fc65318ac8b1
#
_entry.id   d6c2985e7d58f8bb2ec5fc65318ac8b1
#
_cell.length_a   1.000
_cell.length_b   1.000
_cell.length_c   1.000
_cell.angle_alpha   90.00
_cell.angle_beta   90.00
_cell.angle_gamma   90.00
#
_symmetry.space_group_name_H-M   'P 1'
#
loop_
_entity.id
_entity.type
_entity.pdbx_description
1 polymer ?
#
loop_
_entity_poly.entity_id
_entity_poly.type
_entity_poly.pdbx_seq_one_letter_code
_entity_poly.pdbx_strand_id
1 'polypeptide(L)'
;MALQAALAPLGSRGTPTLGSLPLLLLSLGWMLPSRVQAADSRPGVMTPWLRGTPWDLSWQRPELAAILPRGRRDTEKKGCPPERRARVVDENLVFYEPWELAACVDGALLAAHMDRVNTLPFTYQQLEVFKRKLDQLYPQGYPESLVQHLGYFFRELTPKDIHKWNVTSLETVKSLLKVSRGQEMDAQVAALIARYLAGGGELDKATVDALAAFHPTYLCLLSPEQLGAVQLSVVRAARPPDLDACGPVQMDVLYPKARVAFQNMSGSEYFEKIKPYLGGAPTEDLRALSRQNVSMDLATFRTLRPEAVLPLTIAEVQNLLGPNLAGLKAAQESSPGRDWISRQRQDDLDSLGLGLQGGIPNGYLVVDPSFREALSGGARLLGPGPVLTAVPTVLWTLVPN
;
A
#
# COMPACT_ATOMS: atom_id res chain seq x y z
N MET A 1 -64.37 9.90 16.69
CA MET A 1 -64.40 11.37 16.57
C MET A 1 -63.15 11.75 15.82
N ALA A 2 -63.21 11.89 14.53
CA ALA A 2 -63.64 13.05 13.77
C ALA A 2 -62.63 14.20 13.98
N LEU A 3 -62.04 14.82 13.05
CA LEU A 3 -62.16 15.12 11.62
C LEU A 3 -60.84 15.76 11.14
N GLN A 4 -60.34 15.43 10.00
CA GLN A 4 -60.43 16.14 8.70
C GLN A 4 -59.61 17.44 8.64
N ALA A 5 -58.66 17.46 7.77
CA ALA A 5 -58.69 17.89 6.34
C ALA A 5 -58.34 19.40 6.27
N ALA A 6 -57.67 19.99 5.36
CA ALA A 6 -57.51 19.78 3.92
C ALA A 6 -56.63 20.90 3.32
N LEU A 7 -56.11 20.62 2.15
CA LEU A 7 -56.04 21.49 0.96
C LEU A 7 -54.88 22.50 0.79
N ALA A 8 -54.12 22.19 -0.23
CA ALA A 8 -53.41 23.14 -1.12
C ALA A 8 -54.41 24.05 -1.87
N PRO A 9 -54.00 25.12 -2.60
CA PRO A 9 -53.43 24.92 -3.93
C PRO A 9 -52.47 26.01 -4.48
N LEU A 10 -51.67 25.61 -5.49
CA LEU A 10 -51.49 26.22 -6.83
C LEU A 10 -51.15 27.72 -7.00
N GLY A 11 -50.13 27.93 -7.79
CA GLY A 11 -49.96 29.10 -8.64
C GLY A 11 -48.47 29.42 -8.82
N SER A 12 -47.89 29.38 -9.85
CA SER A 12 -47.91 29.44 -11.28
C SER A 12 -46.64 30.16 -11.77
N ARG A 13 -45.98 29.55 -12.70
CA ARG A 13 -45.29 30.09 -13.87
C ARG A 13 -44.40 31.35 -13.75
N GLY A 14 -43.19 31.21 -14.23
CA GLY A 14 -42.38 32.33 -14.72
C GLY A 14 -40.98 31.89 -15.15
N THR A 15 -40.81 31.48 -16.37
CA THR A 15 -39.56 31.55 -17.15
C THR A 15 -39.68 32.71 -18.11
N PRO A 16 -38.64 33.12 -18.83
CA PRO A 16 -37.21 33.00 -18.78
C PRO A 16 -36.50 34.33 -18.98
N THR A 17 -35.18 34.42 -18.84
CA THR A 17 -34.39 35.24 -19.79
C THR A 17 -32.94 34.86 -19.80
N LEU A 18 -32.45 34.66 -20.99
CA LEU A 18 -31.08 34.56 -21.42
C LEU A 18 -30.24 35.79 -20.97
N GLY A 19 -29.02 35.54 -20.61
CA GLY A 19 -27.98 36.57 -20.46
C GLY A 19 -26.61 35.94 -20.61
N SER A 20 -26.18 35.76 -21.80
CA SER A 20 -24.89 36.08 -22.44
C SER A 20 -23.61 35.92 -21.60
N LEU A 21 -22.75 35.06 -22.10
CA LEU A 21 -21.29 34.97 -21.98
C LEU A 21 -20.61 36.36 -22.16
N PRO A 22 -19.34 36.49 -21.66
CA PRO A 22 -18.28 36.27 -22.63
C PRO A 22 -17.11 35.42 -22.16
N LEU A 23 -16.68 34.61 -23.08
CA LEU A 23 -15.34 34.05 -23.29
C LEU A 23 -14.24 35.10 -23.06
N LEU A 24 -13.27 34.72 -22.24
CA LEU A 24 -11.92 35.25 -22.33
C LEU A 24 -10.94 34.09 -22.49
N LEU A 25 -10.67 33.82 -23.74
CA LEU A 25 -9.47 33.16 -24.24
C LEU A 25 -8.27 34.06 -23.95
N LEU A 26 -7.32 33.60 -23.17
CA LEU A 26 -5.94 34.07 -23.22
C LEU A 26 -5.05 32.89 -23.54
N SER A 27 -4.83 32.72 -24.83
CA SER A 27 -3.73 32.02 -25.45
C SER A 27 -2.42 32.75 -25.13
N LEU A 28 -1.47 32.09 -24.55
CA LEU A 28 -0.06 32.42 -24.66
C LEU A 28 0.73 31.15 -24.83
N GLY A 29 0.96 30.85 -26.11
CA GLY A 29 2.00 29.97 -26.56
C GLY A 29 3.38 30.63 -26.38
N TRP A 30 4.33 29.84 -25.99
CA TRP A 30 5.75 30.05 -26.25
C TRP A 30 6.37 28.66 -26.37
N MET A 31 6.60 28.25 -27.61
CA MET A 31 7.87 28.19 -28.35
C MET A 31 8.88 27.20 -27.77
N LEU A 32 8.94 26.08 -28.44
CA LEU A 32 10.12 25.22 -28.54
C LEU A 32 11.24 25.94 -29.28
N PRO A 33 12.49 25.68 -28.98
CA PRO A 33 13.53 25.71 -30.02
C PRO A 33 14.10 24.32 -30.29
N SER A 34 14.34 24.24 -31.56
CA SER A 34 14.85 23.20 -32.41
C SER A 34 16.22 22.63 -32.04
N ARG A 35 16.38 21.35 -32.42
CA ARG A 35 17.54 20.69 -33.02
C ARG A 35 18.88 21.47 -33.04
N VAL A 36 19.91 20.84 -32.50
CA VAL A 36 21.25 20.87 -33.06
C VAL A 36 21.80 19.45 -33.18
N GLN A 37 22.41 19.24 -34.33
CA GLN A 37 22.86 18.00 -34.94
C GLN A 37 24.13 17.40 -34.33
N ALA A 38 24.31 16.17 -34.69
CA ALA A 38 25.37 15.23 -34.51
C ALA A 38 26.80 15.73 -34.89
N ALA A 39 27.78 15.19 -34.22
CA ALA A 39 29.09 14.78 -34.75
C ALA A 39 29.65 13.74 -33.76
N ASP A 40 29.72 12.57 -34.13
CA ASP A 40 30.70 11.66 -34.76
C ASP A 40 31.92 11.29 -33.90
N SER A 41 32.13 9.98 -33.78
CA SER A 41 33.39 9.24 -33.77
C SER A 41 34.08 8.85 -32.45
N ARG A 42 33.84 7.66 -32.06
CA ARG A 42 34.71 6.44 -31.95
C ARG A 42 35.23 6.01 -30.56
N PRO A 43 35.66 4.77 -30.43
CA PRO A 43 35.24 3.87 -29.36
C PRO A 43 36.37 3.48 -28.40
N GLY A 44 36.03 2.95 -27.25
CA GLY A 44 37.04 2.25 -26.47
C GLY A 44 36.64 2.03 -25.00
N VAL A 45 36.59 0.76 -24.71
CA VAL A 45 36.82 0.14 -23.41
C VAL A 45 35.57 -0.15 -22.56
N MET A 46 35.16 -1.41 -22.66
CA MET A 46 34.37 -2.13 -21.69
C MET A 46 35.01 -2.11 -20.30
N THR A 47 34.20 -1.84 -19.26
CA THR A 47 34.40 -2.39 -17.94
C THR A 47 33.04 -2.73 -17.31
N PRO A 48 33.00 -3.68 -16.35
CA PRO A 48 31.81 -4.54 -16.17
C PRO A 48 30.80 -4.03 -15.15
N TRP A 49 29.57 -4.40 -15.38
CA TRP A 49 28.35 -4.47 -14.57
C TRP A 49 28.57 -4.49 -13.05
N LEU A 50 28.14 -3.42 -12.38
CA LEU A 50 27.69 -3.49 -11.00
C LEU A 50 26.22 -3.05 -10.97
N ARG A 51 25.37 -3.98 -10.60
CA ARG A 51 23.96 -3.75 -10.31
C ARG A 51 23.86 -2.79 -9.10
N GLY A 52 23.52 -1.55 -9.35
CA GLY A 52 23.08 -0.59 -8.34
C GLY A 52 21.55 -0.53 -8.35
N THR A 53 20.94 -0.74 -7.22
CA THR A 53 19.50 -0.56 -6.97
C THR A 53 19.10 0.91 -7.17
N PRO A 54 17.88 1.22 -7.72
CA PRO A 54 17.54 2.57 -8.21
C PRO A 54 17.02 3.56 -7.15
N TRP A 55 17.43 3.50 -5.90
CA TRP A 55 16.87 4.36 -4.85
C TRP A 55 17.91 5.13 -4.02
N ASP A 56 19.11 5.34 -4.55
CA ASP A 56 20.09 6.20 -3.88
C ASP A 56 20.16 7.56 -4.58
N LEU A 57 19.12 8.38 -4.37
CA LEU A 57 19.18 9.82 -4.59
C LEU A 57 19.81 10.47 -3.36
N SER A 58 21.08 10.16 -3.09
CA SER A 58 21.92 11.04 -2.29
C SER A 58 22.09 12.34 -3.06
N TRP A 59 21.40 13.38 -2.61
CA TRP A 59 21.66 14.75 -3.04
C TRP A 59 23.10 15.10 -2.66
N GLN A 60 24.02 14.87 -3.58
CA GLN A 60 25.32 15.51 -3.52
C GLN A 60 25.09 17.01 -3.68
N ARG A 61 25.03 17.70 -2.55
CA ARG A 61 25.17 19.15 -2.53
C ARG A 61 26.57 19.47 -3.11
N PRO A 62 26.65 20.30 -4.17
CA PRO A 62 27.95 20.79 -4.60
C PRO A 62 28.59 21.56 -3.44
N GLU A 63 29.91 21.38 -3.30
CA GLU A 63 30.75 21.97 -2.28
C GLU A 63 30.71 23.50 -2.28
N LEU A 64 29.72 24.10 -1.65
CA LEU A 64 29.76 25.50 -1.20
C LEU A 64 30.24 25.63 0.26
N ALA A 65 30.66 24.51 0.86
CA ALA A 65 31.14 24.48 2.25
C ALA A 65 32.61 24.89 2.42
N ALA A 66 33.31 25.24 1.34
CA ALA A 66 34.75 25.48 1.40
C ALA A 66 35.18 26.96 1.60
N ILE A 67 34.23 27.90 1.69
CA ILE A 67 34.57 29.35 1.75
C ILE A 67 34.15 30.03 3.08
N LEU A 68 33.49 29.34 3.96
CA LEU A 68 33.29 29.89 5.31
C LEU A 68 34.39 29.40 6.21
N PRO A 69 35.15 30.30 6.89
CA PRO A 69 36.13 29.87 7.87
C PRO A 69 35.41 29.00 8.89
N ARG A 70 35.82 27.72 8.99
CA ARG A 70 35.43 26.86 10.09
C ARG A 70 35.96 27.49 11.37
N GLY A 71 35.19 28.41 11.91
CA GLY A 71 35.37 28.82 13.29
C GLY A 71 35.36 27.54 14.12
N ARG A 72 36.49 27.23 14.75
CA ARG A 72 36.57 26.21 15.80
C ARG A 72 35.38 26.43 16.68
N ARG A 73 34.36 25.58 16.58
CA ARG A 73 33.25 25.55 17.58
C ARG A 73 33.93 25.08 18.85
N ASP A 74 34.25 26.05 19.68
CA ASP A 74 34.59 25.78 21.07
C ASP A 74 33.35 25.06 21.63
N THR A 75 33.50 23.78 21.90
CA THR A 75 32.54 22.94 22.60
C THR A 75 32.61 23.22 24.10
N GLU A 76 32.84 24.45 24.47
CA GLU A 76 32.52 24.88 25.84
C GLU A 76 31.01 24.73 26.02
N LYS A 77 30.61 23.86 26.93
CA LYS A 77 29.23 23.75 27.41
C LYS A 77 28.85 25.13 27.97
N LYS A 78 28.33 26.00 27.10
CA LYS A 78 27.77 27.28 27.54
C LYS A 78 26.63 26.97 28.50
N GLY A 79 26.84 27.20 29.78
CA GLY A 79 25.78 27.09 30.78
C GLY A 79 24.64 28.05 30.46
N CYS A 80 23.44 27.74 30.92
CA CYS A 80 22.32 28.66 30.74
C CYS A 80 22.56 29.99 31.43
N PRO A 81 22.47 31.14 30.73
CA PRO A 81 22.46 32.44 31.36
C PRO A 81 21.29 32.54 32.38
N PRO A 82 21.50 33.07 33.59
CA PRO A 82 20.46 33.04 34.63
C PRO A 82 19.14 33.73 34.20
N GLU A 83 19.26 34.74 33.34
CA GLU A 83 18.13 35.51 32.79
C GLU A 83 17.32 34.74 31.71
N ARG A 84 17.94 33.71 31.10
CA ARG A 84 17.35 32.91 30.04
C ARG A 84 16.76 31.59 30.53
N ARG A 85 16.84 31.28 31.81
CA ARG A 85 16.30 30.04 32.35
C ARG A 85 14.78 30.03 32.26
N ALA A 86 14.25 29.13 31.41
CA ALA A 86 12.81 29.03 31.21
C ALA A 86 12.10 28.50 32.46
N ARG A 87 11.04 29.20 32.89
CA ARG A 87 10.13 28.82 33.97
C ARG A 87 8.75 28.44 33.45
N VAL A 88 8.45 28.85 32.24
CA VAL A 88 7.19 28.57 31.50
C VAL A 88 7.51 28.27 30.05
N VAL A 89 6.61 27.59 29.38
CA VAL A 89 6.67 27.41 27.93
C VAL A 89 5.82 28.50 27.30
N ASP A 90 6.47 29.49 26.72
CA ASP A 90 5.84 30.64 26.09
C ASP A 90 6.45 30.96 24.71
N GLU A 91 5.93 31.98 24.04
CA GLU A 91 6.36 32.45 22.73
C GLU A 91 7.84 32.86 22.67
N ASN A 92 8.43 33.25 23.79
CA ASN A 92 9.83 33.67 23.85
C ASN A 92 10.77 32.51 23.55
N LEU A 93 10.39 31.28 23.87
CA LEU A 93 11.19 30.10 23.61
C LEU A 93 11.40 29.81 22.09
N VAL A 94 10.51 30.31 21.23
CA VAL A 94 10.65 30.20 19.80
C VAL A 94 11.88 30.90 19.24
N PHE A 95 12.32 31.97 19.95
CA PHE A 95 13.50 32.76 19.58
C PHE A 95 14.80 32.24 20.20
N TYR A 96 14.74 31.15 20.99
CA TYR A 96 15.94 30.55 21.56
C TYR A 96 16.65 29.69 20.50
N GLU A 97 17.96 29.86 20.45
CA GLU A 97 18.78 28.94 19.65
C GLU A 97 18.72 27.50 20.21
N PRO A 98 18.89 26.47 19.40
CA PRO A 98 18.84 25.08 19.87
C PRO A 98 19.75 24.77 21.06
N TRP A 99 20.94 25.42 21.15
CA TRP A 99 21.85 25.27 22.29
C TRP A 99 21.32 25.93 23.55
N GLU A 100 20.61 27.08 23.43
CA GLU A 100 19.96 27.74 24.56
C GLU A 100 18.82 26.91 25.12
N LEU A 101 17.97 26.34 24.23
CA LEU A 101 16.92 25.41 24.65
C LEU A 101 17.53 24.19 25.36
N ALA A 102 18.66 23.65 24.83
CA ALA A 102 19.36 22.56 25.48
C ALA A 102 19.89 22.89 26.86
N ALA A 103 20.35 24.13 27.07
CA ALA A 103 20.91 24.56 28.34
C ALA A 103 19.85 25.10 29.34
N CYS A 104 18.83 25.81 28.82
CA CYS A 104 17.95 26.66 29.65
C CYS A 104 16.55 26.09 29.89
N VAL A 105 16.10 25.07 29.14
CA VAL A 105 14.77 24.47 29.28
C VAL A 105 14.89 23.11 29.97
N ASP A 106 14.09 22.89 31.00
CA ASP A 106 14.00 21.59 31.69
C ASP A 106 13.06 20.63 30.93
N GLY A 107 13.43 19.35 30.88
CA GLY A 107 12.59 18.30 30.32
C GLY A 107 11.26 18.10 31.05
N ALA A 108 11.27 18.28 32.39
CA ALA A 108 10.06 18.22 33.20
C ALA A 108 9.08 19.34 32.88
N LEU A 109 9.60 20.55 32.63
CA LEU A 109 8.80 21.70 32.20
C LEU A 109 8.13 21.44 30.84
N LEU A 110 8.87 20.82 29.88
CA LEU A 110 8.33 20.46 28.58
C LEU A 110 7.23 19.41 28.72
N ALA A 111 7.47 18.37 29.52
CA ALA A 111 6.49 17.30 29.73
C ALA A 111 5.20 17.82 30.36
N ALA A 112 5.31 18.76 31.32
CA ALA A 112 4.14 19.35 31.99
C ALA A 112 3.33 20.28 31.09
N HIS A 113 3.94 20.85 30.04
CA HIS A 113 3.32 21.84 29.17
C HIS A 113 3.36 21.43 27.67
N MET A 114 3.25 20.13 27.37
CA MET A 114 3.34 19.63 26.01
C MET A 114 2.24 20.21 25.10
N ASP A 115 1.04 20.43 25.61
CA ASP A 115 -0.03 21.08 24.85
C ASP A 115 0.39 22.46 24.35
N ARG A 116 1.13 23.23 25.21
CA ARG A 116 1.64 24.54 24.83
C ARG A 116 2.76 24.44 23.79
N VAL A 117 3.63 23.42 23.90
CA VAL A 117 4.66 23.12 22.89
C VAL A 117 4.02 22.92 21.51
N ASN A 118 2.89 22.22 21.44
CA ASN A 118 2.18 21.96 20.19
C ASN A 118 1.51 23.19 19.56
N THR A 119 1.32 24.27 20.31
CA THR A 119 0.70 25.51 19.81
C THR A 119 1.72 26.52 19.29
N LEU A 120 2.99 26.32 19.57
CA LEU A 120 4.06 27.26 19.24
C LEU A 120 4.83 26.81 17.99
N PRO A 121 5.26 27.72 17.10
CA PRO A 121 5.90 27.41 15.84
C PRO A 121 7.40 27.11 16.02
N PHE A 122 7.74 26.07 16.76
CA PHE A 122 9.11 25.62 16.91
C PHE A 122 9.66 25.03 15.59
N THR A 123 10.92 25.26 15.33
CA THR A 123 11.63 24.64 14.21
C THR A 123 11.92 23.16 14.49
N TYR A 124 12.16 22.38 13.43
CA TYR A 124 12.56 20.99 13.56
C TYR A 124 13.79 20.79 14.48
N GLN A 125 14.80 21.65 14.37
CA GLN A 125 15.99 21.58 15.22
C GLN A 125 15.69 21.82 16.70
N GLN A 126 14.73 22.71 17.00
CA GLN A 126 14.28 22.96 18.37
C GLN A 126 13.48 21.78 18.92
N LEU A 127 12.60 21.18 18.10
CA LEU A 127 11.84 19.99 18.47
C LEU A 127 12.75 18.78 18.72
N GLU A 128 13.84 18.63 17.95
CA GLU A 128 14.86 17.61 18.20
C GLU A 128 15.55 17.78 19.54
N VAL A 129 15.80 19.04 19.97
CA VAL A 129 16.31 19.29 21.32
C VAL A 129 15.29 18.89 22.38
N PHE A 130 14.01 19.20 22.18
CA PHE A 130 12.94 18.81 23.11
C PHE A 130 12.83 17.30 23.22
N LYS A 131 12.87 16.59 22.08
CA LYS A 131 12.90 15.13 22.05
C LYS A 131 14.03 14.58 22.91
N ARG A 132 15.26 15.04 22.70
CA ARG A 132 16.42 14.59 23.50
C ARG A 132 16.24 14.82 25.00
N LYS A 133 15.62 15.93 25.40
CA LYS A 133 15.34 16.21 26.81
C LYS A 133 14.28 15.28 27.40
N LEU A 134 13.24 15.00 26.64
CA LEU A 134 12.21 14.04 27.05
C LEU A 134 12.77 12.60 27.12
N ASP A 135 13.61 12.22 26.17
CA ASP A 135 14.28 10.91 26.15
C ASP A 135 15.24 10.75 27.36
N GLN A 136 15.89 11.84 27.78
CA GLN A 136 16.72 11.85 29.00
C GLN A 136 15.87 11.73 30.28
N LEU A 137 14.71 12.36 30.31
CA LEU A 137 13.80 12.30 31.43
C LEU A 137 13.09 10.94 31.53
N TYR A 138 12.76 10.35 30.38
CA TYR A 138 12.02 9.09 30.28
C TYR A 138 12.77 8.03 29.44
N PRO A 139 13.91 7.52 29.91
CA PRO A 139 14.74 6.60 29.12
C PRO A 139 14.07 5.27 28.83
N GLN A 140 13.10 4.86 29.67
CA GLN A 140 12.32 3.64 29.54
C GLN A 140 11.04 3.81 28.70
N GLY A 141 10.78 4.98 28.18
CA GLY A 141 9.58 5.33 27.41
C GLY A 141 8.72 6.38 28.13
N TYR A 142 7.96 7.11 27.33
CA TYR A 142 7.11 8.18 27.86
C TYR A 142 5.90 7.60 28.61
N PRO A 143 5.50 8.19 29.75
CA PRO A 143 4.30 7.78 30.45
C PRO A 143 3.07 8.11 29.62
N GLU A 144 2.00 7.30 29.73
CA GLU A 144 0.79 7.45 28.92
C GLU A 144 0.13 8.81 29.08
N SER A 145 0.22 9.41 30.27
CA SER A 145 -0.25 10.77 30.53
C SER A 145 0.44 11.83 29.65
N LEU A 146 1.74 11.68 29.35
CA LEU A 146 2.44 12.53 28.41
C LEU A 146 2.09 12.18 26.97
N VAL A 147 2.00 10.88 26.66
CA VAL A 147 1.70 10.39 25.31
C VAL A 147 0.38 10.95 24.77
N GLN A 148 -0.64 11.09 25.64
CA GLN A 148 -1.95 11.65 25.28
C GLN A 148 -1.85 13.10 24.80
N HIS A 149 -0.85 13.85 25.28
CA HIS A 149 -0.66 15.28 25.02
C HIS A 149 0.41 15.58 23.96
N LEU A 150 1.02 14.53 23.36
CA LEU A 150 2.09 14.73 22.38
C LEU A 150 1.66 15.55 21.15
N GLY A 151 0.38 15.46 20.75
CA GLY A 151 -0.12 16.22 19.61
C GLY A 151 0.78 16.13 18.38
N TYR A 152 1.07 17.26 17.75
CA TYR A 152 1.95 17.31 16.57
C TYR A 152 3.39 16.89 16.84
N PHE A 153 3.85 16.95 18.09
CA PHE A 153 5.18 16.46 18.46
C PHE A 153 5.35 14.94 18.19
N PHE A 154 4.26 14.19 18.10
CA PHE A 154 4.26 12.78 17.70
C PHE A 154 4.96 12.53 16.37
N ARG A 155 4.99 13.50 15.47
CA ARG A 155 5.67 13.41 14.16
C ARG A 155 7.19 13.30 14.27
N GLU A 156 7.75 13.81 15.36
CA GLU A 156 9.20 13.79 15.61
C GLU A 156 9.69 12.45 16.19
N LEU A 157 8.77 11.55 16.48
CA LEU A 157 9.08 10.27 17.14
C LEU A 157 9.20 9.15 16.14
N THR A 158 10.15 8.27 16.41
CA THR A 158 10.37 7.08 15.57
C THR A 158 9.58 5.89 16.08
N PRO A 159 9.34 4.85 15.26
CA PRO A 159 8.76 3.60 15.74
C PRO A 159 9.53 2.98 16.93
N LYS A 160 10.86 3.16 16.97
CA LYS A 160 11.70 2.68 18.08
C LYS A 160 11.41 3.38 19.40
N ASP A 161 11.07 4.67 19.35
CA ASP A 161 10.68 5.43 20.54
C ASP A 161 9.32 4.93 21.05
N ILE A 162 8.38 4.74 20.14
CA ILE A 162 7.01 4.26 20.42
C ILE A 162 7.03 2.85 21.04
N HIS A 163 7.92 1.98 20.58
CA HIS A 163 8.02 0.63 21.14
C HIS A 163 8.36 0.58 22.64
N LYS A 164 8.89 1.63 23.21
CA LYS A 164 9.16 1.73 24.64
C LYS A 164 7.95 2.11 25.49
N TRP A 165 6.86 2.57 24.86
CA TRP A 165 5.70 3.05 25.59
C TRP A 165 4.84 1.93 26.14
N ASN A 166 4.10 2.24 27.18
CA ASN A 166 2.99 1.43 27.64
C ASN A 166 1.69 2.20 27.33
N VAL A 167 0.95 1.74 26.34
CA VAL A 167 -0.30 2.35 25.87
C VAL A 167 -1.44 1.40 26.18
N THR A 168 -2.37 1.82 27.02
CA THR A 168 -3.49 1.02 27.50
C THR A 168 -4.85 1.60 27.10
N SER A 169 -4.91 2.92 26.84
CA SER A 169 -6.14 3.64 26.55
C SER A 169 -6.38 3.85 25.06
N LEU A 170 -7.60 3.54 24.62
CA LEU A 170 -8.04 3.87 23.26
C LEU A 170 -8.05 5.40 23.00
N GLU A 171 -8.30 6.21 24.03
CA GLU A 171 -8.28 7.67 23.89
C GLU A 171 -6.87 8.18 23.56
N THR A 172 -5.83 7.57 24.13
CA THR A 172 -4.44 7.84 23.78
C THR A 172 -4.20 7.56 22.30
N VAL A 173 -4.65 6.42 21.81
CA VAL A 173 -4.54 6.06 20.38
C VAL A 173 -5.27 7.08 19.52
N LYS A 174 -6.52 7.42 19.84
CA LYS A 174 -7.32 8.40 19.09
C LYS A 174 -6.66 9.78 19.04
N SER A 175 -6.07 10.24 20.15
CA SER A 175 -5.42 11.55 20.21
C SER A 175 -4.25 11.66 19.24
N LEU A 176 -3.45 10.60 19.11
CA LEU A 176 -2.30 10.54 18.21
C LEU A 176 -2.71 10.30 16.74
N LEU A 177 -3.72 9.48 16.51
CA LEU A 177 -4.26 9.27 15.16
C LEU A 177 -4.82 10.56 14.57
N LYS A 178 -5.41 11.42 15.39
CA LYS A 178 -5.92 12.74 14.94
C LYS A 178 -4.84 13.57 14.25
N VAL A 179 -3.60 13.54 14.72
CA VAL A 179 -2.49 14.30 14.15
C VAL A 179 -1.76 13.55 13.03
N SER A 180 -2.00 12.25 12.90
CA SER A 180 -1.44 11.41 11.84
C SER A 180 -2.22 11.50 10.54
N ARG A 181 -3.45 11.99 10.56
CA ARG A 181 -4.33 12.02 9.40
C ARG A 181 -3.73 12.79 8.22
N GLY A 182 -3.65 12.12 7.05
CA GLY A 182 -3.11 12.71 5.84
C GLY A 182 -1.59 12.92 5.87
N GLN A 183 -0.88 12.24 6.77
CA GLN A 183 0.57 12.24 6.88
C GLN A 183 1.11 10.83 6.58
N GLU A 184 2.33 10.74 6.06
CA GLU A 184 3.02 9.47 5.85
C GLU A 184 3.61 8.95 7.17
N MET A 185 2.73 8.46 8.07
CA MET A 185 3.10 8.01 9.43
C MET A 185 2.73 6.55 9.69
N ASP A 186 2.63 5.74 8.65
CA ASP A 186 2.15 4.35 8.76
C ASP A 186 2.99 3.52 9.74
N ALA A 187 4.32 3.69 9.72
CA ALA A 187 5.22 2.96 10.61
C ALA A 187 5.05 3.37 12.09
N GLN A 188 4.85 4.66 12.39
CA GLN A 188 4.58 5.14 13.74
C GLN A 188 3.22 4.66 14.23
N VAL A 189 2.21 4.72 13.36
CA VAL A 189 0.86 4.26 13.69
C VAL A 189 0.84 2.75 13.90
N ALA A 190 1.51 1.97 13.06
CA ALA A 190 1.64 0.52 13.26
C ALA A 190 2.32 0.19 14.60
N ALA A 191 3.39 0.91 14.96
CA ALA A 191 4.05 0.75 16.25
C ALA A 191 3.13 1.13 17.43
N LEU A 192 2.35 2.20 17.30
CA LEU A 192 1.38 2.62 18.31
C LEU A 192 0.32 1.54 18.56
N ILE A 193 -0.24 0.97 17.50
CA ILE A 193 -1.23 -0.10 17.61
C ILE A 193 -0.61 -1.36 18.23
N ALA A 194 0.61 -1.72 17.84
CA ALA A 194 1.32 -2.84 18.46
C ALA A 194 1.48 -2.64 19.98
N ARG A 195 1.77 -1.41 20.42
CA ARG A 195 1.88 -1.10 21.86
C ARG A 195 0.54 -1.12 22.56
N TYR A 196 -0.52 -0.61 21.94
CA TYR A 196 -1.88 -0.69 22.48
C TYR A 196 -2.34 -2.13 22.70
N LEU A 197 -2.12 -3.01 21.73
CA LEU A 197 -2.43 -4.44 21.86
C LEU A 197 -1.59 -5.12 22.93
N ALA A 198 -0.29 -4.81 23.02
CA ALA A 198 0.59 -5.33 24.06
C ALA A 198 0.21 -4.84 25.47
N GLY A 199 -0.43 -3.66 25.57
CA GLY A 199 -0.98 -3.08 26.79
C GLY A 199 -2.34 -3.67 27.22
N GLY A 200 -2.86 -4.67 26.48
CA GLY A 200 -4.16 -5.31 26.75
C GLY A 200 -5.33 -4.69 25.99
N GLY A 201 -5.06 -3.79 25.06
CA GLY A 201 -6.09 -3.26 24.16
C GLY A 201 -6.60 -4.32 23.18
N GLU A 202 -7.83 -4.15 22.71
CA GLU A 202 -8.48 -5.06 21.74
C GLU A 202 -8.77 -4.36 20.43
N LEU A 203 -8.71 -5.09 19.33
CA LEU A 203 -9.19 -4.65 18.01
C LEU A 203 -10.67 -4.99 17.87
N ASP A 204 -11.46 -4.39 18.73
CA ASP A 204 -12.92 -4.44 18.69
C ASP A 204 -13.48 -3.45 17.64
N LYS A 205 -14.80 -3.45 17.50
CA LYS A 205 -15.46 -2.55 16.53
C LYS A 205 -15.17 -1.07 16.83
N ALA A 206 -15.19 -0.66 18.10
CA ALA A 206 -14.96 0.74 18.47
C ALA A 206 -13.54 1.21 18.15
N THR A 207 -12.55 0.36 18.39
CA THR A 207 -11.15 0.62 18.05
C THR A 207 -10.97 0.74 16.53
N VAL A 208 -11.50 -0.22 15.77
CA VAL A 208 -11.33 -0.20 14.30
C VAL A 208 -12.13 0.94 13.66
N ASP A 209 -13.33 1.25 14.15
CA ASP A 209 -14.09 2.44 13.69
C ASP A 209 -13.30 3.73 13.95
N ALA A 210 -12.63 3.82 15.10
CA ALA A 210 -11.74 4.96 15.41
C ALA A 210 -10.56 5.03 14.43
N LEU A 211 -9.94 3.89 14.12
CA LEU A 211 -8.85 3.80 13.15
C LEU A 211 -9.33 4.16 11.74
N ALA A 212 -10.47 3.65 11.30
CA ALA A 212 -11.06 3.93 10.00
C ALA A 212 -11.48 5.39 9.83
N ALA A 213 -11.82 6.08 10.91
CA ALA A 213 -12.11 7.52 10.87
C ALA A 213 -10.90 8.37 10.46
N PHE A 214 -9.68 7.86 10.69
CA PHE A 214 -8.42 8.55 10.33
C PHE A 214 -7.85 8.09 9.00
N HIS A 215 -8.03 6.80 8.65
CA HIS A 215 -7.60 6.26 7.37
C HIS A 215 -8.55 5.16 6.90
N PRO A 216 -9.22 5.30 5.75
CA PRO A 216 -10.27 4.36 5.31
C PRO A 216 -9.73 2.93 5.09
N THR A 217 -8.47 2.78 4.68
CA THR A 217 -7.85 1.46 4.43
C THR A 217 -7.05 0.94 5.63
N TYR A 218 -7.43 1.34 6.83
CA TYR A 218 -6.62 1.10 8.04
C TYR A 218 -6.39 -0.39 8.33
N LEU A 219 -7.37 -1.25 8.03
CA LEU A 219 -7.21 -2.70 8.19
C LEU A 219 -6.01 -3.24 7.40
N CYS A 220 -5.69 -2.64 6.27
CA CYS A 220 -4.59 -3.06 5.40
C CYS A 220 -3.20 -2.61 5.90
N LEU A 221 -3.14 -1.70 6.87
CA LEU A 221 -1.90 -1.28 7.54
C LEU A 221 -1.52 -2.18 8.72
N LEU A 222 -2.46 -3.01 9.18
CA LEU A 222 -2.21 -3.95 10.28
C LEU A 222 -1.32 -5.12 9.83
N SER A 223 -0.44 -5.56 10.74
CA SER A 223 0.33 -6.78 10.48
C SER A 223 -0.58 -8.02 10.47
N PRO A 224 -0.14 -9.14 9.88
CA PRO A 224 -0.90 -10.39 9.91
C PRO A 224 -1.29 -10.85 11.32
N GLU A 225 -0.40 -10.67 12.29
CA GLU A 225 -0.63 -11.02 13.69
C GLU A 225 -1.72 -10.12 14.30
N GLN A 226 -1.67 -8.82 14.02
CA GLN A 226 -2.68 -7.86 14.46
C GLN A 226 -4.03 -8.15 13.81
N LEU A 227 -4.07 -8.46 12.51
CA LEU A 227 -5.28 -8.91 11.82
C LEU A 227 -5.84 -10.20 12.40
N GLY A 228 -4.95 -11.08 12.88
CA GLY A 228 -5.33 -12.28 13.64
C GLY A 228 -6.14 -11.97 14.89
N ALA A 229 -5.89 -10.84 15.55
CA ALA A 229 -6.61 -10.38 16.74
C ALA A 229 -7.93 -9.64 16.45
N VAL A 230 -8.19 -9.22 15.19
CA VAL A 230 -9.41 -8.49 14.81
C VAL A 230 -10.65 -9.35 15.06
N GLN A 231 -11.65 -8.78 15.72
CA GLN A 231 -12.91 -9.46 16.00
C GLN A 231 -13.75 -9.68 14.74
N LEU A 232 -14.58 -10.75 14.73
CA LEU A 232 -15.47 -11.07 13.61
C LEU A 232 -16.53 -9.98 13.35
N SER A 233 -16.90 -9.22 14.37
CA SER A 233 -17.82 -8.07 14.27
C SER A 233 -17.27 -7.00 13.34
N VAL A 234 -15.97 -6.76 13.39
CA VAL A 234 -15.26 -5.82 12.51
C VAL A 234 -15.29 -6.31 11.07
N VAL A 235 -14.98 -7.59 10.86
CA VAL A 235 -15.00 -8.20 9.52
C VAL A 235 -16.41 -8.11 8.92
N ARG A 236 -17.47 -8.32 9.72
CA ARG A 236 -18.86 -8.16 9.26
C ARG A 236 -19.24 -6.73 8.88
N ALA A 237 -18.61 -5.74 9.52
CA ALA A 237 -18.92 -4.33 9.34
C ALA A 237 -18.02 -3.66 8.28
N ALA A 238 -16.91 -4.28 7.86
CA ALA A 238 -15.99 -3.74 6.88
C ALA A 238 -16.66 -3.59 5.50
N ARG A 239 -16.36 -2.49 4.86
CA ARG A 239 -16.86 -2.15 3.51
C ARG A 239 -15.79 -2.44 2.47
N PRO A 240 -16.14 -2.69 1.20
CA PRO A 240 -15.15 -2.92 0.16
C PRO A 240 -14.02 -1.87 0.09
N PRO A 241 -14.28 -0.55 0.14
CA PRO A 241 -13.22 0.45 0.12
C PRO A 241 -12.23 0.37 1.30
N ASP A 242 -12.66 -0.20 2.42
CA ASP A 242 -11.81 -0.37 3.60
C ASP A 242 -10.72 -1.44 3.37
N LEU A 243 -10.87 -2.26 2.32
CA LEU A 243 -10.02 -3.40 1.99
C LEU A 243 -9.20 -3.22 0.69
N ASP A 244 -9.45 -2.14 -0.07
CA ASP A 244 -8.87 -1.93 -1.41
C ASP A 244 -7.32 -1.89 -1.41
N ALA A 245 -6.71 -1.47 -0.30
CA ALA A 245 -5.25 -1.41 -0.16
C ALA A 245 -4.64 -2.68 0.46
N CYS A 246 -5.45 -3.69 0.81
CA CYS A 246 -4.95 -4.92 1.42
C CYS A 246 -4.20 -5.78 0.41
N GLY A 247 -2.98 -6.14 0.74
CA GLY A 247 -2.17 -7.07 -0.05
C GLY A 247 -2.54 -8.55 0.20
N PRO A 248 -1.91 -9.45 -0.55
CA PRO A 248 -2.18 -10.89 -0.43
C PRO A 248 -2.00 -11.44 0.99
N VAL A 249 -0.99 -10.96 1.70
CA VAL A 249 -0.66 -11.42 3.07
C VAL A 249 -1.77 -11.07 4.06
N GLN A 250 -2.34 -9.86 3.96
CA GLN A 250 -3.49 -9.45 4.78
C GLN A 250 -4.74 -10.24 4.42
N MET A 251 -4.98 -10.46 3.13
CA MET A 251 -6.13 -11.22 2.65
C MET A 251 -6.08 -12.68 3.09
N ASP A 252 -4.89 -13.29 3.23
CA ASP A 252 -4.72 -14.65 3.76
C ASP A 252 -5.22 -14.79 5.21
N VAL A 253 -5.15 -13.74 5.99
CA VAL A 253 -5.67 -13.72 7.37
C VAL A 253 -7.15 -13.33 7.40
N LEU A 254 -7.56 -12.36 6.58
CA LEU A 254 -8.92 -11.83 6.60
C LEU A 254 -9.93 -12.80 5.98
N TYR A 255 -9.56 -13.53 4.92
CA TYR A 255 -10.47 -14.44 4.24
C TYR A 255 -11.01 -15.57 5.14
N PRO A 256 -10.19 -16.34 5.87
CA PRO A 256 -10.71 -17.35 6.81
C PRO A 256 -11.65 -16.76 7.87
N LYS A 257 -11.34 -15.55 8.37
CA LYS A 257 -12.22 -14.85 9.30
C LYS A 257 -13.55 -14.47 8.66
N ALA A 258 -13.52 -13.99 7.43
CA ALA A 258 -14.73 -13.65 6.67
C ALA A 258 -15.61 -14.90 6.43
N ARG A 259 -15.02 -16.05 6.10
CA ARG A 259 -15.76 -17.32 6.01
C ARG A 259 -16.51 -17.64 7.28
N VAL A 260 -15.84 -17.53 8.43
CA VAL A 260 -16.49 -17.78 9.74
C VAL A 260 -17.53 -16.70 10.03
N ALA A 261 -17.24 -15.44 9.74
CA ALA A 261 -18.15 -14.33 9.98
C ALA A 261 -19.48 -14.47 9.22
N PHE A 262 -19.43 -15.00 7.97
CA PHE A 262 -20.58 -15.11 7.08
C PHE A 262 -21.11 -16.54 6.89
N GLN A 263 -20.65 -17.51 7.69
CA GLN A 263 -20.97 -18.94 7.56
C GLN A 263 -22.48 -19.27 7.57
N ASN A 264 -23.31 -18.41 8.20
CA ASN A 264 -24.75 -18.61 8.29
C ASN A 264 -25.53 -18.01 7.11
N MET A 265 -24.83 -17.41 6.15
CA MET A 265 -25.41 -16.87 4.92
C MET A 265 -25.29 -17.87 3.78
N SER A 266 -26.11 -17.75 2.76
CA SER A 266 -26.09 -18.65 1.60
C SER A 266 -26.40 -17.91 0.30
N GLY A 267 -26.02 -18.53 -0.82
CA GLY A 267 -26.33 -18.03 -2.15
C GLY A 267 -25.71 -16.66 -2.45
N SER A 268 -26.48 -15.81 -3.09
CA SER A 268 -26.04 -14.48 -3.53
C SER A 268 -25.67 -13.56 -2.37
N GLU A 269 -26.36 -13.66 -1.22
CA GLU A 269 -26.06 -12.85 -0.06
C GLU A 269 -24.66 -13.18 0.51
N TYR A 270 -24.34 -14.47 0.62
CA TYR A 270 -22.99 -14.90 1.01
C TYR A 270 -21.93 -14.37 0.04
N PHE A 271 -22.19 -14.51 -1.26
CA PHE A 271 -21.25 -14.06 -2.28
C PHE A 271 -20.96 -12.57 -2.19
N GLU A 272 -21.98 -11.72 -2.06
CA GLU A 272 -21.79 -10.27 -1.93
C GLU A 272 -20.98 -9.88 -0.68
N LYS A 273 -21.13 -10.63 0.42
CA LYS A 273 -20.37 -10.35 1.65
C LYS A 273 -18.94 -10.87 1.62
N ILE A 274 -18.69 -12.03 1.01
CA ILE A 274 -17.36 -12.62 0.93
C ILE A 274 -16.49 -12.02 -0.19
N LYS A 275 -17.13 -11.47 -1.21
CA LYS A 275 -16.51 -10.93 -2.43
C LYS A 275 -15.30 -10.03 -2.16
N PRO A 276 -15.30 -9.05 -1.25
CA PRO A 276 -14.14 -8.18 -0.99
C PRO A 276 -12.93 -8.92 -0.41
N TYR A 277 -13.12 -10.13 0.11
CA TYR A 277 -12.10 -10.95 0.74
C TYR A 277 -11.53 -12.05 -0.17
N LEU A 278 -12.07 -12.22 -1.37
CA LEU A 278 -11.73 -13.33 -2.27
C LEU A 278 -10.27 -13.32 -2.74
N GLY A 279 -9.55 -12.23 -2.60
CA GLY A 279 -8.10 -12.20 -2.79
C GLY A 279 -7.32 -13.16 -1.90
N GLY A 280 -7.91 -13.65 -0.78
CA GLY A 280 -7.34 -14.68 0.08
C GLY A 280 -7.96 -16.08 -0.11
N ALA A 281 -8.89 -16.25 -1.06
CA ALA A 281 -9.62 -17.51 -1.23
C ALA A 281 -8.73 -18.62 -1.80
N PRO A 282 -8.77 -19.84 -1.23
CA PRO A 282 -8.15 -21.03 -1.82
C PRO A 282 -8.97 -21.56 -3.00
N THR A 283 -8.36 -22.41 -3.82
CA THR A 283 -8.98 -23.02 -5.00
C THR A 283 -10.28 -23.78 -4.68
N GLU A 284 -10.30 -24.50 -3.57
CA GLU A 284 -11.48 -25.30 -3.13
C GLU A 284 -12.69 -24.42 -2.88
N ASP A 285 -12.51 -23.24 -2.33
CA ASP A 285 -13.59 -22.31 -2.06
C ASP A 285 -14.07 -21.64 -3.36
N LEU A 286 -13.18 -21.34 -4.29
CA LEU A 286 -13.55 -20.87 -5.62
C LEU A 286 -14.36 -21.95 -6.38
N ARG A 287 -14.00 -23.21 -6.28
CA ARG A 287 -14.78 -24.35 -6.82
C ARG A 287 -16.15 -24.45 -6.16
N ALA A 288 -16.22 -24.24 -4.85
CA ALA A 288 -17.51 -24.22 -4.15
C ALA A 288 -18.42 -23.09 -4.63
N LEU A 289 -17.86 -21.90 -4.87
CA LEU A 289 -18.58 -20.77 -5.44
C LEU A 289 -19.03 -21.03 -6.90
N SER A 290 -18.19 -21.66 -7.71
CA SER A 290 -18.55 -22.00 -9.10
C SER A 290 -19.78 -22.89 -9.19
N ARG A 291 -19.99 -23.80 -8.22
CA ARG A 291 -21.18 -24.66 -8.15
C ARG A 291 -22.45 -23.92 -7.76
N GLN A 292 -22.34 -22.72 -7.21
CA GLN A 292 -23.46 -21.85 -6.83
C GLN A 292 -23.90 -20.91 -7.94
N ASN A 293 -23.25 -20.98 -9.13
CA ASN A 293 -23.51 -20.12 -10.28
C ASN A 293 -23.53 -18.62 -9.89
N VAL A 294 -22.51 -18.20 -9.16
CA VAL A 294 -22.31 -16.80 -8.81
C VAL A 294 -21.98 -15.99 -10.06
N SER A 295 -22.30 -14.70 -10.06
CA SER A 295 -21.97 -13.79 -11.16
C SER A 295 -20.82 -12.88 -10.75
N MET A 296 -19.61 -13.46 -10.70
CA MET A 296 -18.40 -12.70 -10.33
C MET A 296 -18.07 -11.67 -11.41
N ASP A 297 -17.87 -10.42 -11.04
CA ASP A 297 -17.40 -9.41 -11.97
C ASP A 297 -15.88 -9.53 -12.22
N LEU A 298 -15.44 -8.93 -13.31
CA LEU A 298 -14.05 -9.01 -13.74
C LEU A 298 -13.07 -8.30 -12.79
N ALA A 299 -13.51 -7.25 -12.10
CA ALA A 299 -12.70 -6.56 -11.11
C ALA A 299 -12.35 -7.52 -9.96
N THR A 300 -13.34 -8.20 -9.43
CA THR A 300 -13.16 -9.25 -8.40
C THR A 300 -12.29 -10.40 -8.91
N PHE A 301 -12.50 -10.87 -10.14
CA PHE A 301 -11.67 -11.94 -10.72
C PHE A 301 -10.19 -11.55 -10.77
N ARG A 302 -9.88 -10.31 -11.10
CA ARG A 302 -8.50 -9.80 -11.13
C ARG A 302 -7.83 -9.71 -9.76
N THR A 303 -8.60 -9.66 -8.68
CA THR A 303 -8.04 -9.65 -7.31
C THR A 303 -7.72 -11.05 -6.79
N LEU A 304 -8.17 -12.10 -7.47
CA LEU A 304 -7.90 -13.48 -7.08
C LEU A 304 -6.41 -13.79 -7.21
N ARG A 305 -5.92 -14.65 -6.32
CA ARG A 305 -4.54 -15.13 -6.41
C ARG A 305 -4.35 -16.05 -7.62
N PRO A 306 -3.28 -15.87 -8.39
CA PRO A 306 -2.97 -16.75 -9.52
C PRO A 306 -2.97 -18.22 -9.12
N GLU A 307 -2.35 -18.56 -7.98
CA GLU A 307 -2.24 -19.94 -7.48
C GLU A 307 -3.61 -20.59 -7.22
N ALA A 308 -4.60 -19.78 -6.81
CA ALA A 308 -5.95 -20.27 -6.56
C ALA A 308 -6.77 -20.44 -7.85
N VAL A 309 -6.47 -19.63 -8.88
CA VAL A 309 -7.20 -19.65 -10.17
C VAL A 309 -6.62 -20.70 -11.13
N LEU A 310 -5.29 -20.88 -11.14
CA LEU A 310 -4.60 -21.77 -12.07
C LEU A 310 -5.14 -23.21 -12.14
N PRO A 311 -5.57 -23.86 -11.02
CA PRO A 311 -6.10 -25.21 -11.05
C PRO A 311 -7.58 -25.30 -11.43
N LEU A 312 -8.25 -24.17 -11.72
CA LEU A 312 -9.67 -24.16 -12.10
C LEU A 312 -9.84 -24.62 -13.55
N THR A 313 -10.86 -25.41 -13.77
CA THR A 313 -11.27 -25.84 -15.11
C THR A 313 -12.02 -24.75 -15.86
N ILE A 314 -12.15 -24.92 -17.17
CA ILE A 314 -12.95 -24.01 -18.03
C ILE A 314 -14.38 -23.84 -17.49
N ALA A 315 -15.05 -24.96 -17.15
CA ALA A 315 -16.41 -24.94 -16.64
C ALA A 315 -16.50 -24.21 -15.28
N GLU A 316 -15.52 -24.37 -14.40
CA GLU A 316 -15.48 -23.67 -13.12
C GLU A 316 -15.34 -22.16 -13.29
N VAL A 317 -14.45 -21.70 -14.18
CA VAL A 317 -14.29 -20.27 -14.47
C VAL A 317 -15.52 -19.71 -15.18
N GLN A 318 -16.11 -20.47 -16.12
CA GLN A 318 -17.36 -20.09 -16.77
C GLN A 318 -18.49 -19.90 -15.76
N ASN A 319 -18.64 -20.82 -14.82
CA ASN A 319 -19.66 -20.74 -13.78
C ASN A 319 -19.42 -19.62 -12.76
N LEU A 320 -18.13 -19.32 -12.45
CA LEU A 320 -17.79 -18.19 -11.56
C LEU A 320 -18.13 -16.84 -12.19
N LEU A 321 -17.81 -16.66 -13.46
CA LEU A 321 -18.03 -15.41 -14.18
C LEU A 321 -19.47 -15.25 -14.68
N GLY A 322 -20.12 -16.37 -15.00
CA GLY A 322 -21.50 -16.36 -15.51
C GLY A 322 -21.69 -15.39 -16.67
N PRO A 323 -22.64 -14.43 -16.57
CA PRO A 323 -22.86 -13.42 -17.62
C PRO A 323 -21.64 -12.55 -17.93
N ASN A 324 -20.69 -12.42 -16.99
CA ASN A 324 -19.50 -11.60 -17.12
C ASN A 324 -18.35 -12.32 -17.86
N LEU A 325 -18.57 -13.54 -18.32
CA LEU A 325 -17.56 -14.36 -18.99
C LEU A 325 -16.91 -13.65 -20.19
N ALA A 326 -17.68 -12.88 -20.96
CA ALA A 326 -17.16 -12.12 -22.08
C ALA A 326 -16.05 -11.13 -21.68
N GLY A 327 -16.06 -10.66 -20.44
CA GLY A 327 -15.03 -9.81 -19.86
C GLY A 327 -13.66 -10.48 -19.72
N LEU A 328 -13.59 -11.82 -19.73
CA LEU A 328 -12.34 -12.57 -19.61
C LEU A 328 -11.35 -12.20 -20.71
N LYS A 329 -11.83 -11.82 -21.91
CA LYS A 329 -10.99 -11.30 -22.96
C LYS A 329 -10.20 -10.05 -22.57
N ALA A 330 -10.79 -9.17 -21.78
CA ALA A 330 -10.10 -7.99 -21.24
C ALA A 330 -9.09 -8.33 -20.12
N ALA A 331 -9.15 -9.54 -19.57
CA ALA A 331 -8.22 -10.03 -18.56
C ALA A 331 -7.10 -10.90 -19.14
N GLN A 332 -7.11 -11.19 -20.45
CA GLN A 332 -6.16 -12.12 -21.06
C GLN A 332 -4.70 -11.66 -21.00
N GLU A 333 -4.44 -10.36 -20.83
CA GLU A 333 -3.09 -9.80 -20.78
C GLU A 333 -2.57 -9.54 -19.35
N SER A 334 -3.42 -9.73 -18.35
CA SER A 334 -3.08 -9.51 -16.94
C SER A 334 -3.29 -10.74 -16.09
N SER A 335 -2.46 -10.90 -15.06
CA SER A 335 -2.69 -11.94 -14.03
C SER A 335 -4.02 -11.64 -13.29
N PRO A 336 -4.74 -12.67 -12.82
CA PRO A 336 -4.52 -14.11 -13.00
C PRO A 336 -5.04 -14.67 -14.34
N GLY A 337 -5.75 -13.88 -15.14
CA GLY A 337 -6.38 -14.32 -16.39
C GLY A 337 -5.38 -14.86 -17.39
N ARG A 338 -4.32 -14.11 -17.70
CA ARG A 338 -3.24 -14.54 -18.60
C ARG A 338 -2.63 -15.86 -18.13
N ASP A 339 -2.31 -15.95 -16.83
CA ASP A 339 -1.59 -17.11 -16.29
C ASP A 339 -2.47 -18.37 -16.33
N TRP A 340 -3.78 -18.22 -16.12
CA TRP A 340 -4.75 -19.29 -16.25
C TRP A 340 -4.93 -19.70 -17.70
N ILE A 341 -5.12 -18.76 -18.65
CA ILE A 341 -5.27 -19.03 -20.08
C ILE A 341 -4.08 -19.83 -20.62
N SER A 342 -2.86 -19.45 -20.23
CA SER A 342 -1.63 -20.11 -20.68
C SER A 342 -1.53 -21.58 -20.27
N ARG A 343 -2.32 -22.05 -19.32
CA ARG A 343 -2.37 -23.44 -18.85
C ARG A 343 -3.53 -24.25 -19.42
N GLN A 344 -4.49 -23.59 -20.07
CA GLN A 344 -5.59 -24.29 -20.71
C GLN A 344 -5.22 -24.75 -22.14
N ARG A 345 -5.85 -25.80 -22.62
CA ARG A 345 -5.70 -26.21 -24.04
C ARG A 345 -6.40 -25.17 -24.91
N GLN A 346 -5.84 -24.87 -26.07
CA GLN A 346 -6.44 -23.88 -26.98
C GLN A 346 -7.84 -24.31 -27.44
N ASP A 347 -8.08 -25.62 -27.72
CA ASP A 347 -9.41 -26.15 -28.05
C ASP A 347 -10.46 -25.85 -27.01
N ASP A 348 -10.08 -26.00 -25.72
CA ASP A 348 -10.98 -25.75 -24.61
C ASP A 348 -11.30 -24.25 -24.49
N LEU A 349 -10.30 -23.37 -24.75
CA LEU A 349 -10.50 -21.91 -24.79
C LEU A 349 -11.38 -21.50 -25.98
N ASP A 350 -11.20 -22.13 -27.14
CA ASP A 350 -11.98 -21.87 -28.35
C ASP A 350 -13.46 -22.24 -28.14
N SER A 351 -13.73 -23.27 -27.33
CA SER A 351 -15.09 -23.67 -26.99
C SER A 351 -15.91 -22.59 -26.25
N LEU A 352 -15.23 -21.63 -25.62
CA LEU A 352 -15.88 -20.49 -24.97
C LEU A 352 -16.42 -19.46 -25.98
N GLY A 353 -15.97 -19.48 -27.23
CA GLY A 353 -16.40 -18.53 -28.27
C GLY A 353 -15.92 -17.10 -28.09
N LEU A 354 -14.92 -16.88 -27.22
CA LEU A 354 -14.42 -15.53 -26.87
C LEU A 354 -13.21 -15.10 -27.70
N GLY A 355 -12.62 -16.01 -28.48
CA GLY A 355 -11.41 -15.77 -29.26
C GLY A 355 -10.21 -15.48 -28.36
N LEU A 356 -10.08 -16.20 -27.24
CA LEU A 356 -8.92 -16.13 -26.34
C LEU A 356 -7.72 -16.78 -27.02
N GLN A 357 -6.54 -16.20 -26.81
CA GLN A 357 -5.29 -16.69 -27.40
C GLN A 357 -4.24 -16.92 -26.30
N GLY A 358 -3.26 -17.78 -26.59
CA GLY A 358 -2.14 -18.02 -25.67
C GLY A 358 -2.28 -19.29 -24.83
N GLY A 359 -3.27 -20.13 -25.12
CA GLY A 359 -3.39 -21.47 -24.53
C GLY A 359 -2.35 -22.46 -25.09
N ILE A 360 -2.32 -23.66 -24.49
CA ILE A 360 -1.46 -24.77 -24.95
C ILE A 360 -1.93 -25.23 -26.33
N PRO A 361 -1.06 -25.23 -27.35
CA PRO A 361 -1.43 -25.63 -28.69
C PRO A 361 -1.96 -27.06 -28.76
N ASN A 362 -2.97 -27.28 -29.58
CA ASN A 362 -3.68 -28.55 -29.74
C ASN A 362 -2.85 -29.62 -30.44
N GLY A 363 -1.95 -30.27 -29.70
CA GLY A 363 -1.21 -31.44 -30.23
C GLY A 363 -0.22 -31.15 -31.36
N TYR A 364 -0.06 -29.88 -31.76
CA TYR A 364 0.95 -29.47 -32.72
C TYR A 364 2.23 -29.12 -31.98
N LEU A 365 3.29 -29.84 -32.29
CA LEU A 365 4.63 -29.42 -31.92
C LEU A 365 4.92 -28.12 -32.71
N VAL A 366 4.80 -26.97 -32.09
CA VAL A 366 5.37 -25.73 -32.65
C VAL A 366 6.87 -25.88 -32.53
N VAL A 367 7.49 -26.42 -33.56
CA VAL A 367 8.95 -26.42 -33.69
C VAL A 367 9.32 -24.99 -34.00
N ASP A 368 9.82 -24.28 -33.00
CA ASP A 368 10.42 -22.94 -33.17
C ASP A 368 11.38 -23.04 -34.37
N PRO A 369 11.33 -22.07 -35.32
CA PRO A 369 12.23 -22.04 -36.48
C PRO A 369 13.72 -22.13 -36.08
N SER A 370 14.09 -21.60 -34.92
CA SER A 370 15.45 -21.75 -34.36
C SER A 370 15.83 -23.20 -34.06
N PHE A 371 14.85 -24.03 -33.67
CA PHE A 371 15.05 -25.45 -33.42
C PHE A 371 15.24 -26.23 -34.75
N ARG A 372 14.57 -25.76 -35.81
CA ARG A 372 14.69 -26.32 -37.16
C ARG A 372 16.10 -26.05 -37.77
N GLU A 373 16.67 -24.88 -37.49
CA GLU A 373 18.06 -24.54 -37.86
C GLU A 373 19.09 -25.38 -37.09
N ALA A 374 18.85 -25.60 -35.78
CA ALA A 374 19.73 -26.47 -34.98
C ALA A 374 19.73 -27.94 -35.46
N LEU A 375 18.57 -28.45 -35.87
CA LEU A 375 18.47 -29.80 -36.45
C LEU A 375 19.00 -29.88 -37.89
N SER A 376 18.91 -28.84 -38.69
CA SER A 376 19.41 -28.78 -40.05
C SER A 376 20.93 -28.49 -40.11
N GLY A 377 21.49 -27.79 -39.11
CA GLY A 377 22.91 -27.50 -38.99
C GLY A 377 23.79 -28.74 -38.72
N GLY A 378 23.20 -29.79 -38.12
CA GLY A 378 23.88 -31.07 -37.88
C GLY A 378 24.19 -31.92 -39.11
N ALA A 379 23.59 -31.61 -40.25
CA ALA A 379 23.76 -32.39 -41.46
C ALA A 379 24.91 -31.94 -42.39
N ARG A 380 25.62 -30.86 -42.05
CA ARG A 380 26.70 -30.29 -42.88
C ARG A 380 28.12 -30.61 -42.45
N LEU A 381 28.33 -31.48 -41.47
CA LEU A 381 29.66 -31.85 -40.98
C LEU A 381 30.01 -33.33 -41.17
N LEU A 382 29.59 -33.90 -42.27
CA LEU A 382 30.12 -35.22 -42.73
C LEU A 382 30.92 -35.02 -44.01
N GLY A 383 32.10 -34.44 -43.87
CA GLY A 383 33.20 -34.77 -44.79
C GLY A 383 33.77 -36.13 -44.41
N PRO A 384 34.44 -36.83 -45.35
CA PRO A 384 34.91 -38.21 -45.12
C PRO A 384 36.06 -38.27 -44.12
N GLY A 385 35.74 -38.55 -42.86
CA GLY A 385 36.69 -38.79 -41.76
C GLY A 385 36.10 -39.85 -40.81
N PRO A 386 36.94 -40.64 -40.11
CA PRO A 386 36.53 -41.93 -39.56
C PRO A 386 35.43 -41.84 -38.50
N VAL A 387 34.50 -42.79 -38.65
CA VAL A 387 33.30 -42.98 -37.83
C VAL A 387 33.67 -43.17 -36.36
N LEU A 388 33.23 -42.23 -35.50
CA LEU A 388 33.02 -42.48 -34.08
C LEU A 388 31.54 -42.34 -33.79
N THR A 389 30.91 -43.47 -33.54
CA THR A 389 29.52 -43.59 -33.15
C THR A 389 29.32 -43.01 -31.74
N ALA A 390 28.75 -41.83 -31.67
CA ALA A 390 28.15 -41.31 -30.41
C ALA A 390 26.63 -41.46 -30.56
N VAL A 391 26.06 -42.39 -29.81
CA VAL A 391 24.61 -42.56 -29.64
C VAL A 391 24.11 -41.52 -28.68
N PRO A 392 23.21 -40.61 -29.06
CA PRO A 392 22.56 -39.75 -28.06
C PRO A 392 21.51 -40.55 -27.29
N THR A 393 21.76 -40.81 -26.03
CA THR A 393 20.74 -41.28 -25.08
C THR A 393 19.72 -40.16 -24.86
N VAL A 394 18.57 -40.28 -25.50
CA VAL A 394 17.37 -39.48 -25.20
C VAL A 394 16.80 -40.05 -23.91
N LEU A 395 17.00 -39.30 -22.81
CA LEU A 395 16.31 -39.55 -21.55
C LEU A 395 14.85 -39.11 -21.68
N TRP A 396 13.97 -40.08 -21.79
CA TRP A 396 12.53 -39.91 -21.57
C TRP A 396 12.30 -39.86 -20.06
N THR A 397 12.01 -38.70 -19.52
CA THR A 397 11.36 -38.60 -18.20
C THR A 397 9.86 -38.74 -18.41
N LEU A 398 9.36 -39.92 -18.24
CA LEU A 398 7.93 -40.20 -18.01
C LEU A 398 7.56 -39.65 -16.65
N VAL A 399 6.68 -38.67 -16.62
CA VAL A 399 5.96 -38.26 -15.41
C VAL A 399 4.71 -39.13 -15.35
N PRO A 400 4.53 -39.93 -14.29
CA PRO A 400 3.29 -40.70 -14.10
C PRO A 400 2.16 -39.76 -13.62
N ASN A 401 0.95 -40.13 -13.95
CA ASN A 401 -0.37 -39.56 -13.71
C ASN A 401 -0.61 -38.91 -12.33
#